data_f6be84b2003092a94e74229961afeccc
#
_entry.id   f6be84b2003092a94e74229961afeccc
#
_cell.length_a   1.000
_cell.length_b   1.000
_cell.length_c   1.000
_cell.angle_alpha   90.00
_cell.angle_beta   90.00
_cell.angle_gamma   90.00
#
_symmetry.space_group_name_H-M   'P 1'
#
loop_
_entity.id
_entity.type
_entity.pdbx_description
1 polymer ?
#
loop_
_entity_poly.entity_id
_entity_poly.type
_entity_poly.pdbx_seq_one_letter_code
_entity_poly.pdbx_strand_id
1 'polypeptide(L)'
;MTASTSAAVARELTDVPAVTILCHVRPDADTIGSGLALGMALERQGVDVEVAFPDTVALPTTLAGLPGSTLLVSAHEVVGHPVVVSVDAASLGRLDSLATVFTAAERSMTIDHHASNSGFGDLDLIDAAADCTAVLVLSVLDELGVEIDDDIATCLYAGLVTDTGSFRWARPESFRIAARLLDAGVDARTWSRNLLDSHPFRWFEMVASVLGGAQLVPEACQGDGLVYAIVGHDLLTGMSWEESESVVDIVRTANEAEVAAVFKETGPSTWTVSLRSKRRVDLVPIAAAHGGGGHRHASGYSDAGTADEVVAHLLESL
;
A
#
# COMPACT_ATOMS: atom_id res chain seq x y z
N MET A 1 -1.26 -0.81 24.25
CA MET A 1 -0.09 0.10 24.24
C MET A 1 -0.61 1.46 23.80
N THR A 2 -0.13 2.57 24.36
CA THR A 2 -0.47 3.93 23.89
C THR A 2 0.23 4.13 22.54
N ALA A 3 -0.52 4.50 21.49
CA ALA A 3 0.05 4.84 20.20
C ALA A 3 1.14 5.91 20.38
N SER A 4 2.27 5.71 19.75
CA SER A 4 3.38 6.65 19.78
C SER A 4 3.05 7.87 18.91
N THR A 5 3.71 8.98 19.17
CA THR A 5 3.52 10.21 18.41
C THR A 5 4.63 10.37 17.36
N SER A 6 4.38 11.17 16.32
CA SER A 6 5.39 11.55 15.32
C SER A 6 6.65 12.13 16.00
N ALA A 7 6.48 12.92 17.05
CA ALA A 7 7.58 13.45 17.85
C ALA A 7 8.40 12.38 18.58
N ALA A 8 7.80 11.24 18.95
CA ALA A 8 8.53 10.12 19.54
C ALA A 8 9.39 9.42 18.50
N VAL A 9 8.86 9.15 17.31
CA VAL A 9 9.62 8.57 16.18
C VAL A 9 10.73 9.51 15.74
N ALA A 10 10.46 10.79 15.57
CA ALA A 10 11.45 11.80 15.20
C ALA A 10 12.63 11.83 16.19
N ARG A 11 12.36 11.73 17.49
CA ARG A 11 13.40 11.71 18.52
C ARG A 11 14.29 10.48 18.41
N GLU A 12 13.73 9.31 18.13
CA GLU A 12 14.50 8.07 17.94
C GLU A 12 15.34 8.09 16.65
N LEU A 13 14.95 8.91 15.66
CA LEU A 13 15.68 9.11 14.41
C LEU A 13 16.70 10.25 14.48
N THR A 14 16.68 11.08 15.54
CA THR A 14 17.65 12.16 15.72
C THR A 14 19.02 11.58 16.09
N ASP A 15 20.09 12.09 15.44
CA ASP A 15 21.50 11.72 15.69
C ASP A 15 21.82 10.23 15.50
N VAL A 16 21.02 9.48 14.76
CA VAL A 16 21.35 8.10 14.40
C VAL A 16 22.38 8.08 13.26
N PRO A 17 23.40 7.18 13.31
CA PRO A 17 24.41 7.13 12.27
C PRO A 17 23.91 6.45 10.99
N ALA A 18 23.00 5.50 11.11
CA ALA A 18 22.50 4.70 10.00
C ALA A 18 21.09 4.14 10.27
N VAL A 19 20.27 4.01 9.21
CA VAL A 19 18.89 3.53 9.27
C VAL A 19 18.59 2.65 8.07
N THR A 20 17.94 1.50 8.31
CA THR A 20 17.28 0.68 7.27
C THR A 20 15.80 0.97 7.26
N ILE A 21 15.24 1.30 6.09
CA ILE A 21 13.81 1.53 5.90
C ILE A 21 13.23 0.37 5.09
N LEU A 22 12.23 -0.30 5.65
CA LEU A 22 11.62 -1.48 5.04
C LEU A 22 10.19 -1.18 4.56
N CYS A 23 9.99 -1.38 3.27
CA CYS A 23 8.70 -1.32 2.59
C CYS A 23 8.07 -2.71 2.52
N HIS A 24 6.75 -2.78 2.31
CA HIS A 24 6.04 -4.05 2.27
C HIS A 24 6.21 -4.81 0.94
N VAL A 25 5.93 -6.13 0.97
CA VAL A 25 5.86 -7.00 -0.20
C VAL A 25 4.82 -6.51 -1.20
N ARG A 26 5.11 -6.61 -2.51
CA ARG A 26 4.28 -6.05 -3.59
C ARG A 26 4.09 -4.54 -3.39
N PRO A 27 5.18 -3.79 -3.46
CA PRO A 27 5.18 -2.40 -3.07
C PRO A 27 4.28 -1.54 -3.96
N ASP A 28 3.59 -0.62 -3.34
CA ASP A 28 2.78 0.41 -3.99
C ASP A 28 3.40 1.81 -3.80
N ALA A 29 2.68 2.84 -4.22
CA ALA A 29 3.20 4.21 -4.19
C ALA A 29 3.28 4.77 -2.77
N ASP A 30 2.43 4.30 -1.82
CA ASP A 30 2.48 4.79 -0.45
C ASP A 30 3.69 4.24 0.29
N THR A 31 3.93 2.91 0.21
CA THR A 31 5.08 2.32 0.90
C THR A 31 6.42 2.81 0.32
N ILE A 32 6.58 2.86 -1.02
CA ILE A 32 7.82 3.34 -1.65
C ILE A 32 7.99 4.83 -1.48
N GLY A 33 6.93 5.62 -1.70
CA GLY A 33 6.97 7.07 -1.52
C GLY A 33 7.30 7.45 -0.07
N SER A 34 6.69 6.79 0.90
CA SER A 34 6.97 6.97 2.33
C SER A 34 8.41 6.61 2.68
N GLY A 35 8.91 5.47 2.19
CA GLY A 35 10.27 5.02 2.43
C GLY A 35 11.31 5.97 1.83
N LEU A 36 11.12 6.38 0.57
CA LEU A 36 12.05 7.29 -0.11
C LEU A 36 12.02 8.70 0.47
N ALA A 37 10.84 9.23 0.82
CA ALA A 37 10.72 10.54 1.46
C ALA A 37 11.45 10.58 2.80
N LEU A 38 11.24 9.58 3.65
CA LEU A 38 11.94 9.47 4.94
C LEU A 38 13.45 9.26 4.72
N GLY A 39 13.80 8.39 3.76
CA GLY A 39 15.21 8.09 3.45
C GLY A 39 15.98 9.32 2.97
N MET A 40 15.46 10.06 1.99
CA MET A 40 16.10 11.28 1.50
C MET A 40 16.25 12.35 2.60
N ALA A 41 15.22 12.47 3.44
CA ALA A 41 15.27 13.41 4.55
C ALA A 41 16.40 13.12 5.55
N LEU A 42 16.57 11.85 5.90
CA LEU A 42 17.63 11.39 6.80
C LEU A 42 19.02 11.45 6.14
N GLU A 43 19.14 11.06 4.86
CA GLU A 43 20.40 11.16 4.09
C GLU A 43 20.91 12.60 4.06
N ARG A 44 20.02 13.59 3.87
CA ARG A 44 20.38 15.04 3.90
C ARG A 44 20.88 15.50 5.27
N GLN A 45 20.51 14.81 6.34
CA GLN A 45 21.05 15.05 7.67
C GLN A 45 22.36 14.28 7.93
N GLY A 46 22.88 13.55 6.93
CA GLY A 46 24.14 12.82 7.02
C GLY A 46 24.00 11.40 7.57
N VAL A 47 22.79 10.88 7.66
CA VAL A 47 22.52 9.48 8.07
C VAL A 47 22.83 8.56 6.88
N ASP A 48 23.45 7.41 7.15
CA ASP A 48 23.61 6.33 6.17
C ASP A 48 22.28 5.59 6.05
N VAL A 49 21.68 5.57 4.84
CA VAL A 49 20.30 5.08 4.64
C VAL A 49 20.25 4.05 3.53
N GLU A 50 19.57 2.97 3.80
CA GLU A 50 19.12 2.01 2.80
C GLU A 50 17.59 1.85 2.87
N VAL A 51 16.94 1.76 1.70
CA VAL A 51 15.49 1.48 1.58
C VAL A 51 15.33 0.17 0.83
N ALA A 52 14.52 -0.73 1.34
CA ALA A 52 14.33 -2.03 0.70
C ALA A 52 12.88 -2.53 0.78
N PHE A 53 12.51 -3.37 -0.17
CA PHE A 53 11.29 -4.17 -0.15
C PHE A 53 11.64 -5.62 -0.54
N PRO A 54 10.80 -6.62 -0.17
CA PRO A 54 11.07 -8.02 -0.54
C PRO A 54 11.13 -8.25 -2.05
N ASP A 55 12.17 -8.94 -2.54
CA ASP A 55 12.42 -9.20 -3.97
C ASP A 55 11.44 -10.24 -4.58
N THR A 56 10.19 -10.28 -4.13
CA THR A 56 9.17 -11.20 -4.64
C THR A 56 8.57 -10.76 -5.97
N VAL A 57 8.66 -9.48 -6.28
CA VAL A 57 8.22 -8.85 -7.52
C VAL A 57 9.17 -7.74 -7.93
N ALA A 58 9.25 -7.45 -9.23
CA ALA A 58 9.96 -6.26 -9.69
C ALA A 58 9.22 -4.98 -9.26
N LEU A 59 9.99 -3.91 -8.98
CA LEU A 59 9.40 -2.60 -8.73
C LEU A 59 8.61 -2.15 -9.99
N PRO A 60 7.35 -1.71 -9.83
CA PRO A 60 6.58 -1.16 -10.93
C PRO A 60 7.32 -0.01 -11.62
N THR A 61 7.24 0.05 -12.95
CA THR A 61 7.94 1.10 -13.72
C THR A 61 7.44 2.51 -13.38
N THR A 62 6.19 2.63 -12.95
CA THR A 62 5.57 3.86 -12.44
C THR A 62 6.28 4.38 -11.20
N LEU A 63 6.75 3.49 -10.33
CA LEU A 63 7.45 3.81 -9.07
C LEU A 63 8.96 3.94 -9.24
N ALA A 64 9.55 3.28 -10.24
CA ALA A 64 10.99 3.33 -10.49
C ALA A 64 11.50 4.73 -10.85
N GLY A 65 10.60 5.63 -11.28
CA GLY A 65 10.90 7.03 -11.58
C GLY A 65 10.82 7.98 -10.39
N LEU A 66 10.44 7.51 -9.20
CA LEU A 66 10.36 8.37 -8.01
C LEU A 66 11.74 8.88 -7.59
N PRO A 67 11.83 10.15 -7.14
CA PRO A 67 13.07 10.69 -6.58
C PRO A 67 13.61 9.82 -5.43
N GLY A 68 14.92 9.81 -5.25
CA GLY A 68 15.57 9.02 -4.18
C GLY A 68 15.65 7.52 -4.48
N SER A 69 15.29 7.05 -5.68
CA SER A 69 15.37 5.63 -6.05
C SER A 69 16.77 5.02 -5.96
N THR A 70 17.82 5.85 -5.88
CA THR A 70 19.21 5.42 -5.60
C THR A 70 19.41 4.87 -4.19
N LEU A 71 18.49 5.14 -3.25
CA LEU A 71 18.49 4.57 -1.91
C LEU A 71 17.93 3.13 -1.87
N LEU A 72 17.26 2.70 -2.96
CA LEU A 72 16.70 1.36 -3.04
C LEU A 72 17.82 0.33 -3.21
N VAL A 73 17.87 -0.62 -2.30
CA VAL A 73 18.75 -1.78 -2.35
C VAL A 73 17.92 -3.07 -2.49
N SER A 74 18.50 -4.06 -3.12
CA SER A 74 17.90 -5.40 -3.25
C SER A 74 17.77 -6.07 -1.87
N ALA A 75 16.71 -6.81 -1.60
CA ALA A 75 16.48 -7.43 -0.29
C ALA A 75 17.66 -8.31 0.18
N HIS A 76 18.39 -8.94 -0.74
CA HIS A 76 19.55 -9.76 -0.42
C HIS A 76 20.85 -8.95 -0.18
N GLU A 77 20.84 -7.65 -0.47
CA GLU A 77 21.97 -6.73 -0.24
C GLU A 77 21.77 -5.87 1.01
N VAL A 78 20.60 -5.97 1.65
CA VAL A 78 20.29 -5.22 2.88
C VAL A 78 21.31 -5.54 3.96
N VAL A 79 21.98 -4.51 4.45
CA VAL A 79 22.97 -4.61 5.56
C VAL A 79 22.27 -4.83 6.89
N GLY A 80 21.12 -4.17 7.09
CA GLY A 80 20.38 -4.22 8.36
C GLY A 80 21.04 -3.37 9.43
N HIS A 81 20.82 -2.06 9.42
CA HIS A 81 21.36 -1.14 10.39
C HIS A 81 20.75 -1.34 11.80
N PRO A 82 21.40 -0.85 12.88
CA PRO A 82 20.89 -0.98 14.25
C PRO A 82 19.48 -0.39 14.44
N VAL A 83 19.10 0.61 13.65
CA VAL A 83 17.76 1.21 13.63
C VAL A 83 17.05 0.80 12.35
N VAL A 84 15.89 0.17 12.49
CA VAL A 84 15.06 -0.27 11.36
C VAL A 84 13.67 0.33 11.48
N VAL A 85 13.20 0.94 10.38
CA VAL A 85 11.86 1.52 10.29
C VAL A 85 11.07 0.75 9.23
N SER A 86 9.93 0.19 9.60
CA SER A 86 8.95 -0.32 8.65
C SER A 86 7.94 0.77 8.32
N VAL A 87 7.67 0.97 7.03
CA VAL A 87 6.66 1.92 6.54
C VAL A 87 5.56 1.16 5.80
N ASP A 88 4.30 1.50 6.14
CA ASP A 88 3.11 1.03 5.42
C ASP A 88 2.91 -0.50 5.42
N ALA A 89 3.40 -1.19 6.45
CA ALA A 89 3.24 -2.63 6.57
C ALA A 89 2.24 -2.97 7.68
N ALA A 90 1.08 -3.49 7.29
CA ALA A 90 0.00 -3.85 8.21
C ALA A 90 0.37 -4.93 9.25
N SER A 91 1.45 -5.65 9.04
CA SER A 91 1.97 -6.69 9.96
C SER A 91 3.41 -7.06 9.61
N LEU A 92 4.12 -7.68 10.55
CA LEU A 92 5.47 -8.20 10.32
C LEU A 92 5.54 -9.16 9.11
N GLY A 93 4.48 -9.94 8.86
CA GLY A 93 4.40 -10.84 7.71
C GLY A 93 4.42 -10.13 6.36
N ARG A 94 4.05 -8.83 6.31
CA ARG A 94 4.15 -8.02 5.09
C ARG A 94 5.58 -7.65 4.70
N LEU A 95 6.54 -7.82 5.62
CA LEU A 95 7.97 -7.66 5.34
C LEU A 95 8.61 -8.93 4.74
N ASP A 96 7.91 -10.06 4.69
CA ASP A 96 8.34 -11.33 4.09
C ASP A 96 9.80 -11.68 4.45
N SER A 97 10.69 -11.81 3.47
CA SER A 97 12.12 -12.12 3.66
C SER A 97 12.87 -11.10 4.53
N LEU A 98 12.40 -9.86 4.59
CA LEU A 98 12.99 -8.78 5.39
C LEU A 98 12.52 -8.75 6.86
N ALA A 99 11.54 -9.59 7.23
CA ALA A 99 11.05 -9.68 8.61
C ALA A 99 12.17 -10.01 9.62
N THR A 100 13.16 -10.80 9.20
CA THR A 100 14.31 -11.14 10.04
C THR A 100 15.25 -9.96 10.28
N VAL A 101 15.39 -9.05 9.30
CA VAL A 101 16.15 -7.80 9.46
C VAL A 101 15.47 -6.91 10.49
N PHE A 102 14.13 -6.75 10.35
CA PHE A 102 13.35 -5.96 11.30
C PHE A 102 13.45 -6.47 12.74
N THR A 103 13.29 -7.78 12.93
CA THR A 103 13.30 -8.39 14.27
C THR A 103 14.70 -8.51 14.90
N ALA A 104 15.76 -8.43 14.09
CA ALA A 104 17.15 -8.44 14.57
C ALA A 104 17.68 -7.04 14.91
N ALA A 105 16.94 -5.97 14.61
CA ALA A 105 17.35 -4.61 14.89
C ALA A 105 17.53 -4.34 16.40
N GLU A 106 18.42 -3.44 16.75
CA GLU A 106 18.56 -2.96 18.14
C GLU A 106 17.37 -2.08 18.54
N ARG A 107 16.76 -1.37 17.55
CA ARG A 107 15.55 -0.58 17.67
C ARG A 107 14.73 -0.72 16.41
N SER A 108 13.50 -1.18 16.57
CA SER A 108 12.54 -1.34 15.46
C SER A 108 11.39 -0.36 15.62
N MET A 109 11.00 0.27 14.51
CA MET A 109 9.88 1.22 14.48
C MET A 109 8.93 0.88 13.35
N THR A 110 7.63 1.12 13.59
CA THR A 110 6.59 0.97 12.57
C THR A 110 5.87 2.30 12.37
N ILE A 111 5.74 2.76 11.12
CA ILE A 111 4.89 3.89 10.73
C ILE A 111 3.85 3.36 9.76
N ASP A 112 2.57 3.36 10.16
CA ASP A 112 1.52 2.69 9.38
C ASP A 112 0.13 3.30 9.62
N HIS A 113 -0.73 3.20 8.61
CA HIS A 113 -2.11 3.68 8.70
C HIS A 113 -3.16 2.55 8.62
N HIS A 114 -2.75 1.30 8.53
CA HIS A 114 -3.67 0.18 8.43
C HIS A 114 -4.44 -0.07 9.73
N ALA A 115 -5.78 -0.14 9.64
CA ALA A 115 -6.64 -0.44 10.79
C ALA A 115 -6.43 -1.84 11.38
N SER A 116 -5.87 -2.76 10.61
CA SER A 116 -5.56 -4.13 11.02
C SER A 116 -4.22 -4.25 11.75
N ASN A 117 -3.38 -3.22 11.76
CA ASN A 117 -2.09 -3.25 12.43
C ASN A 117 -2.24 -3.12 13.95
N SER A 118 -1.74 -4.10 14.68
CA SER A 118 -1.74 -4.12 16.16
C SER A 118 -0.39 -3.72 16.80
N GLY A 119 0.58 -3.32 15.96
CA GLY A 119 1.94 -3.02 16.36
C GLY A 119 2.84 -4.25 16.37
N PHE A 120 4.07 -4.10 15.85
CA PHE A 120 5.11 -5.15 15.84
C PHE A 120 6.52 -4.59 16.00
N GLY A 121 6.69 -3.27 16.15
CA GLY A 121 7.94 -2.60 16.49
C GLY A 121 8.10 -2.37 17.98
N ASP A 122 9.29 -1.91 18.38
CA ASP A 122 9.53 -1.39 19.72
C ASP A 122 8.81 -0.05 19.92
N LEU A 123 8.66 0.71 18.83
CA LEU A 123 7.92 1.97 18.78
C LEU A 123 6.99 1.96 17.54
N ASP A 124 5.70 2.08 17.79
CA ASP A 124 4.69 2.04 16.73
C ASP A 124 3.96 3.37 16.60
N LEU A 125 4.07 4.04 15.45
CA LEU A 125 3.24 5.16 15.04
C LEU A 125 2.16 4.62 14.10
N ILE A 126 1.01 4.24 14.66
CA ILE A 126 -0.10 3.69 13.90
C ILE A 126 -1.31 4.60 14.07
N ASP A 127 -1.82 5.14 12.95
CA ASP A 127 -3.04 5.95 12.93
C ASP A 127 -3.95 5.56 11.77
N ALA A 128 -4.93 4.71 12.05
CA ALA A 128 -5.95 4.31 11.09
C ALA A 128 -6.88 5.47 10.65
N ALA A 129 -6.71 6.65 11.26
CA ALA A 129 -7.38 7.86 10.83
C ALA A 129 -6.59 8.63 9.76
N ALA A 130 -5.33 8.36 9.51
CA ALA A 130 -4.59 8.92 8.38
C ALA A 130 -5.07 8.30 7.06
N ASP A 131 -5.09 9.09 5.98
CA ASP A 131 -5.52 8.60 4.66
C ASP A 131 -4.46 7.75 3.97
N CYS A 132 -3.19 7.87 4.38
CA CYS A 132 -2.05 7.08 3.90
C CYS A 132 -0.87 7.20 4.87
N THR A 133 0.12 6.32 4.77
CA THR A 133 1.36 6.36 5.57
C THR A 133 2.21 7.60 5.25
N ALA A 134 2.19 8.09 4.01
CA ALA A 134 2.90 9.31 3.62
C ALA A 134 2.50 10.54 4.47
N VAL A 135 1.24 10.62 4.93
CA VAL A 135 0.78 11.68 5.86
C VAL A 135 1.48 11.58 7.21
N LEU A 136 1.67 10.37 7.72
CA LEU A 136 2.37 10.13 8.98
C LEU A 136 3.87 10.42 8.86
N VAL A 137 4.47 10.00 7.75
CA VAL A 137 5.87 10.32 7.44
C VAL A 137 6.07 11.83 7.36
N LEU A 138 5.20 12.56 6.66
CA LEU A 138 5.26 14.04 6.63
C LEU A 138 5.25 14.64 8.04
N SER A 139 4.40 14.11 8.94
CA SER A 139 4.36 14.59 10.32
C SER A 139 5.65 14.30 11.10
N VAL A 140 6.32 13.18 10.83
CA VAL A 140 7.64 12.86 11.41
C VAL A 140 8.71 13.80 10.86
N LEU A 141 8.68 14.11 9.55
CA LEU A 141 9.62 15.05 8.92
C LEU A 141 9.45 16.49 9.47
N ASP A 142 8.20 16.90 9.75
CA ASP A 142 7.93 18.19 10.39
C ASP A 142 8.54 18.27 11.80
N GLU A 143 8.42 17.19 12.59
CA GLU A 143 9.04 17.11 13.93
C GLU A 143 10.58 17.04 13.88
N LEU A 144 11.16 16.48 12.82
CA LEU A 144 12.61 16.50 12.55
C LEU A 144 13.10 17.87 12.06
N GLY A 145 12.19 18.80 11.74
CA GLY A 145 12.52 20.10 11.19
C GLY A 145 13.12 20.06 9.76
N VAL A 146 12.75 19.04 8.98
CA VAL A 146 13.22 18.85 7.61
C VAL A 146 12.48 19.79 6.66
N GLU A 147 13.20 20.48 5.78
CA GLU A 147 12.60 21.21 4.67
C GLU A 147 12.07 20.22 3.63
N ILE A 148 10.79 20.36 3.29
CA ILE A 148 10.12 19.53 2.28
C ILE A 148 10.34 20.20 0.92
N ASP A 149 11.32 19.68 0.16
CA ASP A 149 11.57 20.11 -1.22
C ASP A 149 10.73 19.32 -2.24
N ASP A 150 10.95 19.56 -3.52
CA ASP A 150 10.20 18.95 -4.61
C ASP A 150 10.37 17.43 -4.69
N ASP A 151 11.53 16.89 -4.37
CA ASP A 151 11.81 15.45 -4.39
C ASP A 151 11.05 14.72 -3.27
N ILE A 152 11.20 15.18 -2.02
CA ILE A 152 10.48 14.63 -0.85
C ILE A 152 8.97 14.80 -1.06
N ALA A 153 8.54 16.00 -1.49
CA ALA A 153 7.13 16.28 -1.74
C ALA A 153 6.53 15.36 -2.81
N THR A 154 7.28 15.06 -3.87
CA THR A 154 6.85 14.14 -4.93
C THR A 154 6.60 12.73 -4.39
N CYS A 155 7.50 12.21 -3.58
CA CYS A 155 7.35 10.90 -2.96
C CYS A 155 6.12 10.84 -2.02
N LEU A 156 5.93 11.84 -1.17
CA LEU A 156 4.76 11.95 -0.30
C LEU A 156 3.45 12.11 -1.09
N TYR A 157 3.48 12.89 -2.18
CA TYR A 157 2.34 13.07 -3.06
C TYR A 157 1.94 11.76 -3.76
N ALA A 158 2.91 10.93 -4.15
CA ALA A 158 2.64 9.64 -4.78
C ALA A 158 1.79 8.74 -3.87
N GLY A 159 2.16 8.57 -2.60
CA GLY A 159 1.34 7.83 -1.63
C GLY A 159 -0.03 8.46 -1.42
N LEU A 160 -0.07 9.78 -1.21
CA LEU A 160 -1.31 10.49 -0.94
C LEU A 160 -2.32 10.39 -2.10
N VAL A 161 -1.89 10.55 -3.34
CA VAL A 161 -2.80 10.55 -4.50
C VAL A 161 -3.32 9.15 -4.82
N THR A 162 -2.51 8.10 -4.62
CA THR A 162 -2.92 6.72 -4.88
C THR A 162 -3.87 6.21 -3.81
N ASP A 163 -3.56 6.33 -2.54
CA ASP A 163 -4.35 5.83 -1.43
C ASP A 163 -5.69 6.54 -1.26
N THR A 164 -5.76 7.82 -1.64
CA THR A 164 -7.02 8.55 -1.66
C THR A 164 -7.83 8.35 -2.94
N GLY A 165 -7.37 7.49 -3.86
CA GLY A 165 -7.97 7.27 -5.16
C GLY A 165 -8.14 8.57 -5.95
N SER A 166 -7.09 9.37 -6.05
CA SER A 166 -7.14 10.71 -6.62
C SER A 166 -8.11 11.63 -5.87
N PHE A 167 -8.00 11.64 -4.53
CA PHE A 167 -8.77 12.46 -3.59
C PHE A 167 -10.28 12.17 -3.54
N ARG A 168 -10.77 11.05 -4.11
CA ARG A 168 -12.21 10.72 -4.11
C ARG A 168 -12.76 10.45 -2.72
N TRP A 169 -11.93 9.98 -1.80
CA TRP A 169 -12.30 9.69 -0.41
C TRP A 169 -11.37 10.34 0.61
N ALA A 170 -10.59 11.33 0.16
CA ALA A 170 -9.68 12.07 1.00
C ALA A 170 -10.40 12.92 2.05
N ARG A 171 -9.79 13.03 3.22
CA ARG A 171 -10.24 13.93 4.28
C ARG A 171 -9.80 15.38 3.97
N PRO A 172 -10.43 16.39 4.61
CA PRO A 172 -10.04 17.78 4.41
C PRO A 172 -8.56 18.06 4.68
N GLU A 173 -7.94 17.31 5.60
CA GLU A 173 -6.52 17.46 5.92
C GLU A 173 -5.63 17.06 4.74
N SER A 174 -5.94 15.96 4.05
CA SER A 174 -5.20 15.50 2.88
C SER A 174 -5.20 16.51 1.74
N PHE A 175 -6.28 17.29 1.57
CA PHE A 175 -6.29 18.40 0.60
C PHE A 175 -5.35 19.54 1.02
N ARG A 176 -5.21 19.83 2.33
CA ARG A 176 -4.25 20.84 2.81
C ARG A 176 -2.81 20.37 2.62
N ILE A 177 -2.57 19.08 2.93
CA ILE A 177 -1.27 18.45 2.68
C ILE A 177 -0.95 18.47 1.19
N ALA A 178 -1.87 18.07 0.31
CA ALA A 178 -1.68 18.12 -1.12
C ALA A 178 -1.31 19.53 -1.60
N ALA A 179 -2.02 20.57 -1.14
CA ALA A 179 -1.70 21.96 -1.47
C ALA A 179 -0.26 22.32 -1.04
N ARG A 180 0.14 21.93 0.17
CA ARG A 180 1.52 22.14 0.68
C ARG A 180 2.56 21.44 -0.20
N LEU A 181 2.31 20.20 -0.62
CA LEU A 181 3.23 19.45 -1.48
C LEU A 181 3.34 20.08 -2.88
N LEU A 182 2.23 20.58 -3.42
CA LEU A 182 2.25 21.33 -4.68
C LEU A 182 3.03 22.65 -4.56
N ASP A 183 2.88 23.37 -3.46
CA ASP A 183 3.64 24.59 -3.17
C ASP A 183 5.15 24.30 -3.05
N ALA A 184 5.54 23.08 -2.65
CA ALA A 184 6.92 22.59 -2.61
C ALA A 184 7.49 22.25 -4.00
N GLY A 185 6.66 22.21 -5.07
CA GLY A 185 7.11 22.06 -6.45
C GLY A 185 6.66 20.79 -7.17
N VAL A 186 5.79 19.98 -6.59
CA VAL A 186 5.31 18.73 -7.22
C VAL A 186 4.61 19.00 -8.55
N ASP A 187 5.06 18.36 -9.63
CA ASP A 187 4.30 18.28 -10.89
C ASP A 187 3.18 17.22 -10.77
N ALA A 188 2.12 17.61 -10.07
CA ALA A 188 0.97 16.73 -9.84
C ALA A 188 0.35 16.20 -11.13
N ARG A 189 0.39 16.96 -12.23
CA ARG A 189 -0.16 16.54 -13.52
C ARG A 189 0.60 15.35 -14.10
N THR A 190 1.92 15.45 -14.09
CA THR A 190 2.78 14.36 -14.58
C THR A 190 2.68 13.15 -13.67
N TRP A 191 2.76 13.33 -12.35
CA TRP A 191 2.75 12.21 -11.43
C TRP A 191 1.39 11.51 -11.33
N SER A 192 0.27 12.25 -11.27
CA SER A 192 -1.07 11.62 -11.31
C SER A 192 -1.28 10.81 -12.59
N ARG A 193 -0.85 11.35 -13.75
CA ARG A 193 -0.94 10.59 -15.00
C ARG A 193 -0.08 9.32 -14.98
N ASN A 194 1.15 9.41 -14.51
CA ASN A 194 2.06 8.25 -14.49
C ASN A 194 1.57 7.16 -13.53
N LEU A 195 1.05 7.55 -12.37
CA LEU A 195 0.62 6.62 -11.33
C LEU A 195 -0.80 6.06 -11.55
N LEU A 196 -1.70 6.80 -12.20
CA LEU A 196 -3.13 6.45 -12.24
C LEU A 196 -3.67 6.21 -13.65
N ASP A 197 -3.06 6.83 -14.68
CA ASP A 197 -3.58 6.82 -16.05
C ASP A 197 -2.56 6.27 -17.07
N SER A 198 -1.63 5.42 -16.62
CA SER A 198 -0.58 4.84 -17.47
C SER A 198 -0.62 3.31 -17.40
N HIS A 199 -1.20 2.70 -18.42
CA HIS A 199 -1.30 1.26 -18.55
C HIS A 199 -0.75 0.77 -19.90
N PRO A 200 -0.12 -0.42 -19.97
CA PRO A 200 0.28 -1.02 -21.26
C PRO A 200 -0.98 -1.38 -22.07
N PHE A 201 -0.87 -1.35 -23.40
CA PHE A 201 -2.02 -1.58 -24.28
C PHE A 201 -2.75 -2.91 -24.01
N ARG A 202 -2.01 -3.98 -23.65
CA ARG A 202 -2.62 -5.27 -23.32
C ARG A 202 -3.48 -5.26 -22.03
N TRP A 203 -3.31 -4.26 -21.16
CA TRP A 203 -4.18 -4.06 -20.01
C TRP A 203 -5.65 -3.89 -20.42
N PHE A 204 -5.91 -3.23 -21.57
CA PHE A 204 -7.27 -3.10 -22.11
C PHE A 204 -7.90 -4.45 -22.47
N GLU A 205 -7.10 -5.40 -22.99
CA GLU A 205 -7.59 -6.75 -23.31
C GLU A 205 -7.96 -7.49 -22.02
N MET A 206 -7.12 -7.41 -21.00
CA MET A 206 -7.39 -7.98 -19.69
C MET A 206 -8.68 -7.39 -19.10
N VAL A 207 -8.78 -6.07 -19.00
CA VAL A 207 -9.95 -5.39 -18.44
C VAL A 207 -11.24 -5.73 -19.22
N ALA A 208 -11.19 -5.72 -20.54
CA ALA A 208 -12.35 -6.08 -21.36
C ALA A 208 -12.84 -7.52 -21.10
N SER A 209 -11.90 -8.47 -20.98
CA SER A 209 -12.22 -9.86 -20.66
C SER A 209 -12.82 -10.01 -19.26
N VAL A 210 -12.19 -9.38 -18.26
CA VAL A 210 -12.61 -9.46 -16.86
C VAL A 210 -13.98 -8.83 -16.66
N LEU A 211 -14.21 -7.64 -17.20
CA LEU A 211 -15.51 -6.96 -17.07
C LEU A 211 -16.62 -7.68 -17.87
N GLY A 212 -16.29 -8.29 -19.02
CA GLY A 212 -17.25 -9.11 -19.77
C GLY A 212 -17.68 -10.37 -19.02
N GLY A 213 -16.86 -10.88 -18.11
CA GLY A 213 -17.15 -12.03 -17.25
C GLY A 213 -17.66 -11.68 -15.85
N ALA A 214 -17.81 -10.38 -15.53
CA ALA A 214 -18.25 -9.95 -14.19
C ALA A 214 -19.65 -10.49 -13.85
N GLN A 215 -19.83 -10.88 -12.59
CA GLN A 215 -21.06 -11.44 -12.07
C GLN A 215 -21.63 -10.56 -10.95
N LEU A 216 -22.95 -10.42 -10.94
CA LEU A 216 -23.68 -9.73 -9.86
C LEU A 216 -24.47 -10.77 -9.04
N VAL A 217 -24.33 -10.70 -7.72
CA VAL A 217 -25.06 -11.52 -6.73
C VAL A 217 -25.86 -10.56 -5.84
N PRO A 218 -27.10 -10.22 -6.23
CA PRO A 218 -27.89 -9.18 -5.54
C PRO A 218 -28.23 -9.52 -4.10
N GLU A 219 -28.38 -10.82 -3.78
CA GLU A 219 -28.74 -11.32 -2.47
C GLU A 219 -27.58 -11.40 -1.48
N ALA A 220 -26.35 -11.27 -1.94
CA ALA A 220 -25.17 -11.22 -1.06
C ALA A 220 -25.20 -9.97 -0.16
N CYS A 221 -24.40 -9.99 0.91
CA CYS A 221 -24.33 -8.90 1.88
C CYS A 221 -25.70 -8.50 2.42
N GLN A 222 -26.55 -9.47 2.74
CA GLN A 222 -27.92 -9.26 3.27
C GLN A 222 -28.83 -8.47 2.31
N GLY A 223 -28.58 -8.59 0.99
CA GLY A 223 -29.33 -7.91 -0.06
C GLY A 223 -28.72 -6.58 -0.51
N ASP A 224 -27.54 -6.23 -0.01
CA ASP A 224 -26.81 -5.04 -0.47
C ASP A 224 -25.96 -5.31 -1.74
N GLY A 225 -25.80 -6.57 -2.12
CA GLY A 225 -25.19 -7.04 -3.35
C GLY A 225 -23.66 -7.17 -3.33
N LEU A 226 -23.18 -8.18 -4.06
CA LEU A 226 -21.78 -8.40 -4.42
C LEU A 226 -21.64 -8.34 -5.94
N VAL A 227 -20.68 -7.60 -6.46
CA VAL A 227 -20.16 -7.75 -7.81
C VAL A 227 -18.79 -8.39 -7.76
N TYR A 228 -18.54 -9.42 -8.56
CA TYR A 228 -17.21 -10.00 -8.62
C TYR A 228 -16.75 -10.27 -10.05
N ALA A 229 -15.43 -10.36 -10.21
CA ALA A 229 -14.81 -10.73 -11.47
C ALA A 229 -13.60 -11.63 -11.19
N ILE A 230 -13.28 -12.48 -12.18
CA ILE A 230 -12.19 -13.45 -12.13
C ILE A 230 -11.14 -13.07 -13.16
N VAL A 231 -9.89 -13.00 -12.72
CA VAL A 231 -8.71 -12.80 -13.58
C VAL A 231 -7.93 -14.11 -13.60
N GLY A 232 -8.07 -14.86 -14.67
CA GLY A 232 -7.33 -16.12 -14.85
C GLY A 232 -5.83 -15.87 -15.02
N HIS A 233 -5.03 -16.88 -14.70
CA HIS A 233 -3.57 -16.83 -14.74
C HIS A 233 -3.01 -16.37 -16.10
N ASP A 234 -3.61 -16.79 -17.21
CA ASP A 234 -3.18 -16.40 -18.54
C ASP A 234 -3.26 -14.90 -18.80
N LEU A 235 -4.28 -14.24 -18.22
CA LEU A 235 -4.47 -12.78 -18.34
C LEU A 235 -3.46 -12.01 -17.47
N LEU A 236 -2.98 -12.61 -16.38
CA LEU A 236 -1.96 -12.01 -15.50
C LEU A 236 -0.54 -12.16 -16.06
N THR A 237 -0.32 -13.11 -16.98
CA THR A 237 1.01 -13.37 -17.52
C THR A 237 1.57 -12.14 -18.23
N GLY A 238 2.68 -11.56 -17.70
CA GLY A 238 3.32 -10.36 -18.22
C GLY A 238 2.62 -9.05 -17.87
N MET A 239 1.68 -9.06 -16.93
CA MET A 239 1.16 -7.89 -16.24
C MET A 239 1.94 -7.66 -14.95
N SER A 240 2.13 -6.41 -14.55
CA SER A 240 2.62 -6.09 -13.23
C SER A 240 1.53 -6.34 -12.17
N TRP A 241 1.96 -6.43 -10.93
CA TRP A 241 1.04 -6.51 -9.79
C TRP A 241 0.06 -5.33 -9.77
N GLU A 242 0.59 -4.11 -9.92
CA GLU A 242 -0.17 -2.86 -9.91
C GLU A 242 -1.27 -2.83 -10.98
N GLU A 243 -0.97 -3.28 -12.21
CA GLU A 243 -1.94 -3.34 -13.30
C GLU A 243 -3.10 -4.27 -12.99
N SER A 244 -2.85 -5.38 -12.30
CA SER A 244 -3.89 -6.32 -11.89
C SER A 244 -4.73 -5.80 -10.71
N GLU A 245 -4.14 -4.99 -9.82
CA GLU A 245 -4.86 -4.37 -8.70
C GLU A 245 -5.85 -3.30 -9.17
N SER A 246 -5.53 -2.53 -10.22
CA SER A 246 -6.39 -1.47 -10.73
C SER A 246 -7.78 -1.94 -11.17
N VAL A 247 -7.93 -3.23 -11.50
CA VAL A 247 -9.20 -3.81 -11.99
C VAL A 247 -10.32 -3.72 -10.96
N VAL A 248 -10.02 -3.93 -9.68
CA VAL A 248 -11.05 -3.87 -8.62
C VAL A 248 -11.66 -2.48 -8.50
N ASP A 249 -10.92 -1.41 -8.83
CA ASP A 249 -11.42 -0.05 -8.79
C ASP A 249 -12.40 0.27 -9.93
N ILE A 250 -12.40 -0.53 -11.00
CA ILE A 250 -13.42 -0.46 -12.04
C ILE A 250 -14.64 -1.30 -11.61
N VAL A 251 -14.42 -2.55 -11.16
CA VAL A 251 -15.50 -3.46 -10.78
C VAL A 251 -16.38 -2.88 -9.67
N ARG A 252 -15.79 -2.20 -8.66
CA ARG A 252 -16.53 -1.56 -7.55
C ARG A 252 -17.46 -0.42 -7.97
N THR A 253 -17.41 0.03 -9.22
CA THR A 253 -18.27 1.11 -9.71
C THR A 253 -19.69 0.63 -10.02
N ALA A 254 -19.97 -0.67 -10.05
CA ALA A 254 -21.32 -1.20 -10.23
C ALA A 254 -22.27 -0.67 -9.14
N ASN A 255 -23.35 -0.01 -9.53
CA ASN A 255 -24.27 0.63 -8.59
C ASN A 255 -25.04 -0.35 -7.72
N GLU A 256 -25.29 -1.54 -8.24
CA GLU A 256 -26.15 -2.58 -7.67
C GLU A 256 -25.48 -3.40 -6.58
N ALA A 257 -24.20 -3.15 -6.29
CA ALA A 257 -23.45 -3.91 -5.29
C ALA A 257 -22.78 -2.99 -4.27
N GLU A 258 -22.88 -3.34 -3.01
CA GLU A 258 -22.15 -2.71 -1.89
C GLU A 258 -20.69 -3.20 -1.84
N VAL A 259 -20.47 -4.49 -2.15
CA VAL A 259 -19.14 -5.11 -2.15
C VAL A 259 -18.71 -5.45 -3.57
N ALA A 260 -17.45 -5.23 -3.88
CA ALA A 260 -16.80 -5.71 -5.08
C ALA A 260 -15.62 -6.62 -4.73
N ALA A 261 -15.46 -7.70 -5.48
CA ALA A 261 -14.34 -8.63 -5.34
C ALA A 261 -13.68 -8.91 -6.70
N VAL A 262 -12.35 -8.95 -6.72
CA VAL A 262 -11.59 -9.44 -7.87
C VAL A 262 -10.70 -10.58 -7.42
N PHE A 263 -10.95 -11.76 -8.01
CA PHE A 263 -10.19 -12.98 -7.77
C PHE A 263 -9.11 -13.11 -8.84
N LYS A 264 -7.85 -13.11 -8.45
CA LYS A 264 -6.68 -13.18 -9.34
C LYS A 264 -5.97 -14.51 -9.15
N GLU A 265 -5.91 -15.34 -10.18
CA GLU A 265 -5.19 -16.62 -10.16
C GLU A 265 -3.70 -16.40 -10.31
N THR A 266 -2.98 -16.32 -9.19
CA THR A 266 -1.54 -16.05 -9.15
C THR A 266 -0.67 -17.28 -9.37
N GLY A 267 -1.26 -18.47 -9.31
CA GLY A 267 -0.60 -19.76 -9.57
C GLY A 267 -1.63 -20.88 -9.62
N PRO A 268 -1.24 -22.13 -9.90
CA PRO A 268 -2.17 -23.26 -9.96
C PRO A 268 -2.99 -23.37 -8.68
N SER A 269 -4.30 -23.14 -8.79
CA SER A 269 -5.24 -23.16 -7.64
C SER A 269 -4.86 -22.22 -6.49
N THR A 270 -4.11 -21.16 -6.77
CA THR A 270 -3.72 -20.14 -5.77
C THR A 270 -4.26 -18.78 -6.20
N TRP A 271 -4.89 -18.08 -5.30
CA TRP A 271 -5.61 -16.86 -5.59
C TRP A 271 -5.22 -15.72 -4.66
N THR A 272 -5.24 -14.52 -5.18
CA THR A 272 -5.29 -13.30 -4.38
C THR A 272 -6.64 -12.63 -4.63
N VAL A 273 -7.31 -12.26 -3.56
CA VAL A 273 -8.63 -11.64 -3.59
C VAL A 273 -8.52 -10.21 -3.12
N SER A 274 -8.92 -9.27 -3.96
CA SER A 274 -9.02 -7.85 -3.62
C SER A 274 -10.47 -7.49 -3.40
N LEU A 275 -10.77 -6.88 -2.25
CA LEU A 275 -12.11 -6.50 -1.83
C LEU A 275 -12.23 -4.98 -1.75
N ARG A 276 -13.38 -4.46 -2.16
CA ARG A 276 -13.79 -3.06 -1.95
C ARG A 276 -15.21 -3.01 -1.43
N SER A 277 -15.54 -2.11 -0.51
CA SER A 277 -16.91 -1.82 -0.11
C SER A 277 -17.20 -0.33 -0.24
N LYS A 278 -18.48 0.03 -0.38
CA LYS A 278 -18.86 1.43 -0.59
C LYS A 278 -19.12 2.18 0.72
N ARG A 279 -19.89 1.60 1.65
CA ARG A 279 -20.35 2.33 2.85
C ARG A 279 -20.58 1.47 4.08
N ARG A 280 -21.27 0.32 3.94
CA ARG A 280 -21.88 -0.41 5.06
C ARG A 280 -21.03 -1.57 5.53
N VAL A 281 -20.50 -2.33 4.60
CA VAL A 281 -19.77 -3.55 4.91
C VAL A 281 -18.34 -3.19 5.35
N ASP A 282 -17.96 -3.70 6.53
CA ASP A 282 -16.59 -3.67 7.01
C ASP A 282 -15.86 -4.91 6.50
N LEU A 283 -14.84 -4.70 5.67
CA LEU A 283 -14.10 -5.78 5.02
C LEU A 283 -12.99 -6.38 5.90
N VAL A 284 -12.59 -5.69 6.96
CA VAL A 284 -11.48 -6.16 7.83
C VAL A 284 -11.78 -7.53 8.46
N PRO A 285 -12.96 -7.75 9.08
CA PRO A 285 -13.28 -9.06 9.65
C PRO A 285 -13.34 -10.18 8.59
N ILE A 286 -13.84 -9.84 7.38
CA ILE A 286 -13.95 -10.79 6.28
C ILE A 286 -12.57 -11.22 5.80
N ALA A 287 -11.70 -10.27 5.51
CA ALA A 287 -10.32 -10.56 5.11
C ALA A 287 -9.54 -11.29 6.20
N ALA A 288 -9.70 -10.92 7.47
CA ALA A 288 -9.03 -11.55 8.61
C ALA A 288 -9.45 -13.02 8.80
N ALA A 289 -10.71 -13.37 8.52
CA ALA A 289 -11.20 -14.76 8.56
C ALA A 289 -10.46 -15.66 7.54
N HIS A 290 -9.94 -15.07 6.47
CA HIS A 290 -9.13 -15.74 5.44
C HIS A 290 -7.61 -15.48 5.61
N GLY A 291 -7.17 -14.99 6.77
CA GLY A 291 -5.75 -14.71 7.05
C GLY A 291 -5.19 -13.48 6.33
N GLY A 292 -6.05 -12.62 5.81
CA GLY A 292 -5.70 -11.34 5.17
C GLY A 292 -5.90 -10.14 6.09
N GLY A 293 -6.03 -8.95 5.50
CA GLY A 293 -6.21 -7.70 6.23
C GLY A 293 -6.43 -6.50 5.31
N GLY A 294 -6.31 -5.30 5.87
CA GLY A 294 -6.47 -4.04 5.16
C GLY A 294 -7.29 -3.02 5.94
N HIS A 295 -8.07 -2.25 5.22
CA HIS A 295 -8.94 -1.19 5.73
C HIS A 295 -10.41 -1.57 5.62
N ARG A 296 -11.27 -0.85 6.34
CA ARG A 296 -12.71 -1.05 6.35
C ARG A 296 -13.33 -1.19 4.95
N HIS A 297 -12.87 -0.39 3.98
CA HIS A 297 -13.42 -0.33 2.63
C HIS A 297 -12.49 -0.86 1.54
N ALA A 298 -11.30 -1.34 1.91
CA ALA A 298 -10.30 -1.89 1.00
C ALA A 298 -9.46 -2.94 1.72
N SER A 299 -9.72 -4.21 1.46
CA SER A 299 -9.02 -5.33 2.10
C SER A 299 -8.70 -6.40 1.07
N GLY A 300 -7.85 -7.33 1.44
CA GLY A 300 -7.51 -8.45 0.59
C GLY A 300 -6.99 -9.64 1.37
N TYR A 301 -7.00 -10.82 0.73
CA TYR A 301 -6.50 -12.06 1.30
C TYR A 301 -6.01 -13.00 0.19
N SER A 302 -5.36 -14.08 0.58
CA SER A 302 -5.00 -15.18 -0.33
C SER A 302 -5.87 -16.39 -0.04
N ASP A 303 -6.24 -17.13 -1.09
CA ASP A 303 -7.07 -18.33 -1.01
C ASP A 303 -6.52 -19.43 -1.93
N ALA A 304 -7.00 -20.66 -1.76
CA ALA A 304 -6.62 -21.81 -2.56
C ALA A 304 -7.84 -22.67 -2.92
N GLY A 305 -7.83 -23.21 -4.14
CA GLY A 305 -8.92 -24.03 -4.66
C GLY A 305 -9.22 -23.72 -6.12
N THR A 306 -10.31 -24.24 -6.63
CA THR A 306 -10.87 -23.89 -7.93
C THR A 306 -11.52 -22.49 -7.86
N ALA A 307 -11.77 -21.87 -9.00
CA ALA A 307 -12.44 -20.57 -9.07
C ALA A 307 -13.82 -20.60 -8.34
N ASP A 308 -14.59 -21.66 -8.53
CA ASP A 308 -15.90 -21.79 -7.90
C ASP A 308 -15.79 -21.94 -6.37
N GLU A 309 -14.79 -22.66 -5.88
CA GLU A 309 -14.56 -22.83 -4.44
C GLU A 309 -14.17 -21.50 -3.78
N VAL A 310 -13.22 -20.75 -4.35
CA VAL A 310 -12.79 -19.47 -3.74
C VAL A 310 -13.90 -18.40 -3.77
N VAL A 311 -14.75 -18.41 -4.78
CA VAL A 311 -15.96 -17.57 -4.82
C VAL A 311 -16.96 -17.99 -3.74
N ALA A 312 -17.17 -19.31 -3.56
CA ALA A 312 -18.04 -19.84 -2.51
C ALA A 312 -17.54 -19.47 -1.11
N HIS A 313 -16.24 -19.58 -0.84
CA HIS A 313 -15.64 -19.17 0.44
C HIS A 313 -15.92 -17.71 0.80
N LEU A 314 -15.85 -16.81 -0.19
CA LEU A 314 -16.19 -15.40 0.04
C LEU A 314 -17.69 -15.24 0.33
N LEU A 315 -18.56 -15.88 -0.45
CA LEU A 315 -20.01 -15.80 -0.28
C LEU A 315 -20.49 -16.30 1.10
N GLU A 316 -19.82 -17.30 1.66
CA GLU A 316 -20.09 -17.81 3.02
C GLU A 316 -19.69 -16.81 4.12
N SER A 317 -18.81 -15.86 3.80
CA SER A 317 -18.28 -14.86 4.74
C SER A 317 -19.05 -13.53 4.69
N LEU A 318 -19.94 -13.32 3.68
CA LEU A 318 -20.72 -12.12 3.45
C LEU A 318 -22.16 -12.24 3.97
#